data_7878f3bd3214e01d1af91eae2706fa95
#
_entry.id   7878f3bd3214e01d1af91eae2706fa95
#
_cell.length_a   1.000
_cell.length_b   1.000
_cell.length_c   1.000
_cell.angle_alpha   90.00
_cell.angle_beta   90.00
_cell.angle_gamma   90.00
#
_symmetry.space_group_name_H-M   'P 1'
#
loop_
_entity.id
_entity.type
_entity.pdbx_description
1 polymer ?
#
loop_
_entity_poly.entity_id
_entity_poly.type
_entity_poly.pdbx_seq_one_letter_code
_entity_poly.pdbx_strand_id
1 'polypeptide(L)'
;MEDAVQWSEVKCNVDALGSDWLTRAPSFRGGIVHRSALFFIRSTYLPNMSPPQDIPTPDNGFYVLVTGANSGLGLGIGTRLIDEFLQTRPQNESLVLIITTRDQRKGDTTIEKLEQHLRKVIRRHEQKLPGIAPVLQNRVYFRQERLDLLSLVSVQKLSKKLRDTTPKLDVLICNAGIGGWTGVNWPLAIWSILTDWHNAITWPTYKMSGIGWLAKPQIPAEKKVEEPPLGEVFCANVFGHYMLGHYLAPLLARHSKVDTARGRMIWVSSLEAYDHIFDVEDIQGITSDMPYEVSKRLTDVLAISSAQPYTSETVNHYLQDAEADEKTTKPRLYVTHPGICGTSIMPLPVILEWCMLIAFYLARWVGSQWHTITVEKGATAMVWLALASQNTLDEMEAKEGVGKWGSATDFWGQERVDRTEVPGWGWGGKIGETRPRRRRDPYAKDLSKESQERFAETGKRCWKEMERLRVEWEDRLRQAGVGVDM
;
A
#
# COMPACT_ATOMS: atom_id res chain seq x y z
N MET A 1 7.61 35.03 21.26
CA MET A 1 6.77 34.31 22.24
C MET A 1 6.50 32.97 21.61
N GLU A 2 7.30 32.02 22.05
CA GLU A 2 7.30 30.61 21.62
C GLU A 2 6.24 29.86 22.43
N ASP A 3 5.27 29.26 21.76
CA ASP A 3 4.44 28.23 22.38
C ASP A 3 4.70 26.90 21.67
N ALA A 4 5.64 26.18 22.31
CA ALA A 4 5.92 24.79 21.99
C ALA A 4 4.77 23.91 22.51
N VAL A 5 4.08 23.23 21.61
CA VAL A 5 3.11 22.17 21.98
C VAL A 5 3.89 20.97 22.50
N GLN A 6 3.79 20.78 23.80
CA GLN A 6 4.42 19.72 24.57
C GLN A 6 3.67 18.40 24.38
N TRP A 7 4.29 17.43 23.73
CA TRP A 7 3.84 16.05 23.71
C TRP A 7 4.16 15.42 25.07
N SER A 8 3.15 15.04 25.83
CA SER A 8 3.30 14.31 27.08
C SER A 8 3.89 12.92 26.80
N GLU A 9 5.15 12.77 27.21
CA GLU A 9 5.84 11.47 27.35
C GLU A 9 5.15 10.66 28.45
N VAL A 10 4.57 9.52 28.09
CA VAL A 10 4.33 8.44 29.03
C VAL A 10 5.60 7.59 29.07
N LYS A 11 6.52 7.95 29.97
CA LYS A 11 7.66 7.10 30.34
C LYS A 11 7.15 5.92 31.16
N CYS A 12 7.19 4.73 30.58
CA CYS A 12 7.23 3.51 31.38
C CYS A 12 8.66 3.29 31.86
N ASN A 13 8.84 3.50 33.14
CA ASN A 13 10.07 3.25 33.90
C ASN A 13 10.30 1.74 33.99
N VAL A 14 11.38 1.23 33.40
CA VAL A 14 11.89 -0.12 33.58
C VAL A 14 13.29 0.00 34.12
N ASP A 15 13.38 0.31 35.44
CA ASP A 15 14.58 0.09 36.24
C ASP A 15 14.12 -0.50 37.55
N ALA A 16 14.34 -1.77 37.71
CA ALA A 16 14.65 -2.51 38.93
C ALA A 16 14.44 -4.02 38.72
N LEU A 17 15.53 -4.74 38.44
CA LEU A 17 15.81 -6.03 39.07
C LEU A 17 17.22 -6.48 38.65
N GLY A 18 18.03 -6.61 39.67
CA GLY A 18 19.46 -6.74 39.70
C GLY A 18 20.06 -7.95 38.96
N SER A 19 21.27 -7.71 38.55
CA SER A 19 22.31 -8.67 38.26
C SER A 19 22.57 -9.59 39.50
N ASP A 20 22.43 -10.89 39.31
CA ASP A 20 23.22 -11.93 39.97
C ASP A 20 22.67 -13.31 39.62
N TRP A 21 23.34 -14.04 38.77
CA TRP A 21 23.37 -15.51 38.67
C TRP A 21 24.40 -15.93 37.61
N LEU A 22 25.67 -15.68 37.93
CA LEU A 22 26.77 -16.47 37.40
C LEU A 22 27.44 -17.17 38.58
N THR A 23 27.63 -18.46 38.43
CA THR A 23 28.38 -19.42 39.21
C THR A 23 27.57 -20.43 40.04
N ARG A 24 27.48 -21.64 39.51
CA ARG A 24 27.93 -22.92 40.13
C ARG A 24 27.25 -24.11 39.43
N ALA A 25 28.04 -24.86 38.69
CA ALA A 25 27.73 -26.26 38.40
C ALA A 25 28.17 -27.13 39.64
N PRO A 26 27.44 -28.20 39.90
CA PRO A 26 28.13 -29.46 40.22
C PRO A 26 27.64 -30.63 39.37
N SER A 27 28.61 -31.40 38.93
CA SER A 27 28.49 -32.72 38.34
C SER A 27 27.84 -33.74 39.25
N PHE A 28 26.90 -34.55 38.74
CA PHE A 28 26.66 -35.90 39.33
C PHE A 28 26.30 -36.88 38.18
N ARG A 29 27.03 -38.01 38.26
CA ARG A 29 26.84 -39.20 37.41
C ARG A 29 25.68 -40.07 37.97
N GLY A 30 24.97 -40.71 37.06
CA GLY A 30 24.50 -42.10 37.21
C GLY A 30 23.07 -42.27 37.66
N GLY A 31 22.29 -43.01 36.90
CA GLY A 31 21.10 -43.68 37.37
C GLY A 31 19.93 -43.71 36.39
N ILE A 32 19.83 -44.81 35.63
CA ILE A 32 18.66 -45.18 34.83
C ILE A 32 17.51 -45.52 35.78
N VAL A 33 16.37 -44.81 35.68
CA VAL A 33 15.07 -45.37 36.06
C VAL A 33 13.99 -44.81 35.11
N HIS A 34 13.37 -45.73 34.37
CA HIS A 34 12.12 -45.54 33.69
C HIS A 34 11.02 -45.03 34.63
N ARG A 35 10.39 -43.92 34.26
CA ARG A 35 8.96 -43.70 34.52
C ARG A 35 8.41 -42.64 33.57
N SER A 36 7.61 -43.11 32.65
CA SER A 36 6.74 -42.33 31.76
C SER A 36 5.75 -41.53 32.61
N ALA A 37 5.90 -40.21 32.66
CA ALA A 37 4.85 -39.32 33.09
C ALA A 37 4.40 -38.51 31.88
N LEU A 38 3.32 -38.98 31.26
CA LEU A 38 2.54 -38.26 30.27
C LEU A 38 1.94 -37.01 30.93
N PHE A 39 2.57 -35.85 30.73
CA PHE A 39 1.90 -34.57 30.91
C PHE A 39 1.03 -34.34 29.67
N PHE A 40 -0.22 -34.74 29.74
CA PHE A 40 -1.31 -34.26 28.87
C PHE A 40 -1.49 -32.78 29.19
N ILE A 41 -0.78 -31.90 28.48
CA ILE A 41 -1.24 -30.53 28.30
C ILE A 41 -2.49 -30.62 27.42
N ARG A 42 -3.64 -30.48 28.05
CA ARG A 42 -4.92 -30.25 27.36
C ARG A 42 -4.73 -28.99 26.52
N SER A 43 -4.37 -29.19 25.27
CA SER A 43 -4.62 -28.21 24.22
C SER A 43 -6.14 -28.06 24.15
N THR A 44 -6.65 -26.98 24.72
CA THR A 44 -8.02 -26.57 24.45
C THR A 44 -8.09 -26.33 22.95
N TYR A 45 -8.66 -27.28 22.24
CA TYR A 45 -9.04 -27.17 20.83
C TYR A 45 -9.97 -25.95 20.71
N LEU A 46 -9.48 -24.85 20.14
CA LEU A 46 -10.33 -23.90 19.46
C LEU A 46 -10.94 -24.68 18.29
N PRO A 47 -12.26 -24.65 18.12
CA PRO A 47 -12.88 -25.41 17.03
C PRO A 47 -12.28 -24.98 15.69
N ASN A 48 -11.99 -25.94 14.82
CA ASN A 48 -11.69 -25.71 13.41
C ASN A 48 -12.88 -24.95 12.82
N MET A 49 -12.76 -23.66 12.68
CA MET A 49 -13.71 -22.86 11.93
C MET A 49 -13.44 -23.11 10.45
N SER A 50 -14.30 -23.88 9.81
CA SER A 50 -14.48 -23.79 8.36
C SER A 50 -14.83 -22.33 8.03
N PRO A 51 -14.30 -21.74 6.95
CA PRO A 51 -14.63 -20.37 6.61
C PRO A 51 -16.15 -20.25 6.45
N PRO A 52 -16.82 -19.33 7.16
CA PRO A 52 -18.24 -19.14 6.97
C PRO A 52 -18.47 -18.67 5.53
N GLN A 53 -19.39 -19.31 4.81
CA GLN A 53 -19.80 -18.89 3.46
C GLN A 53 -20.52 -17.52 3.46
N ASP A 54 -21.01 -17.09 4.60
CA ASP A 54 -21.59 -15.75 4.80
C ASP A 54 -20.80 -15.02 5.90
N ILE A 55 -19.96 -14.07 5.47
CA ILE A 55 -19.28 -13.18 6.40
C ILE A 55 -20.35 -12.27 7.03
N PRO A 56 -20.49 -12.25 8.36
CA PRO A 56 -21.41 -11.33 9.01
C PRO A 56 -21.07 -9.90 8.57
N THR A 57 -22.06 -9.14 8.15
CA THR A 57 -21.92 -7.70 7.94
C THR A 57 -22.13 -7.02 9.29
N PRO A 58 -21.06 -6.72 10.05
CA PRO A 58 -21.22 -6.10 11.35
C PRO A 58 -21.80 -4.69 11.17
N ASP A 59 -22.76 -4.32 12.01
CA ASP A 59 -23.46 -3.02 11.95
C ASP A 59 -22.48 -1.83 11.92
N ASN A 60 -21.38 -1.93 12.65
CA ASN A 60 -20.28 -0.95 12.69
C ASN A 60 -19.01 -1.47 12.00
N GLY A 61 -19.13 -2.06 10.80
CA GLY A 61 -18.00 -2.56 10.05
C GLY A 61 -17.16 -1.45 9.42
N PHE A 62 -15.84 -1.53 9.58
CA PHE A 62 -14.85 -0.74 8.85
C PHE A 62 -14.24 -1.62 7.77
N TYR A 63 -14.58 -1.35 6.51
CA TYR A 63 -14.28 -2.20 5.37
C TYR A 63 -13.04 -1.71 4.64
N VAL A 64 -12.00 -2.53 4.61
CA VAL A 64 -10.72 -2.23 3.93
C VAL A 64 -10.44 -3.28 2.88
N LEU A 65 -10.28 -2.85 1.62
CA LEU A 65 -9.86 -3.69 0.51
C LEU A 65 -8.37 -3.46 0.21
N VAL A 66 -7.57 -4.53 0.27
CA VAL A 66 -6.12 -4.48 -0.04
C VAL A 66 -5.84 -5.35 -1.27
N THR A 67 -5.31 -4.75 -2.33
CA THR A 67 -4.92 -5.51 -3.52
C THR A 67 -3.54 -6.14 -3.36
N GLY A 68 -3.37 -7.40 -3.82
CA GLY A 68 -2.08 -8.09 -3.78
C GLY A 68 -1.56 -8.39 -2.38
N ALA A 69 -2.42 -8.88 -1.48
CA ALA A 69 -2.09 -9.09 -0.08
C ALA A 69 -1.39 -10.42 0.24
N ASN A 70 -1.09 -11.26 -0.75
CA ASN A 70 -0.57 -12.63 -0.52
C ASN A 70 0.89 -12.70 -0.04
N SER A 71 1.65 -11.64 -0.19
CA SER A 71 3.07 -11.61 0.19
C SER A 71 3.59 -10.18 0.34
N GLY A 72 4.83 -10.05 0.77
CA GLY A 72 5.54 -8.77 0.79
C GLY A 72 4.76 -7.67 1.50
N LEU A 73 4.74 -6.48 0.90
CA LEU A 73 4.13 -5.29 1.47
C LEU A 73 2.63 -5.47 1.76
N GLY A 74 1.88 -6.13 0.85
CA GLY A 74 0.44 -6.32 1.05
C GLY A 74 0.10 -7.18 2.26
N LEU A 75 0.88 -8.22 2.56
CA LEU A 75 0.74 -8.98 3.80
C LEU A 75 1.12 -8.13 5.02
N GLY A 76 2.20 -7.33 4.92
CA GLY A 76 2.60 -6.38 5.96
C GLY A 76 1.52 -5.33 6.25
N ILE A 77 0.81 -4.83 5.23
CA ILE A 77 -0.36 -3.96 5.40
C ILE A 77 -1.45 -4.68 6.18
N GLY A 78 -1.78 -5.92 5.80
CA GLY A 78 -2.82 -6.70 6.47
C GLY A 78 -2.52 -6.95 7.95
N THR A 79 -1.29 -7.38 8.30
CA THR A 79 -0.89 -7.61 9.69
C THR A 79 -0.88 -6.32 10.51
N ARG A 80 -0.36 -5.24 9.94
CA ARG A 80 -0.31 -3.95 10.64
C ARG A 80 -1.71 -3.32 10.80
N LEU A 81 -2.61 -3.49 9.83
CA LEU A 81 -4.01 -3.07 9.99
C LEU A 81 -4.68 -3.74 11.19
N ILE A 82 -4.43 -5.05 11.41
CA ILE A 82 -4.95 -5.76 12.58
C ILE A 82 -4.41 -5.13 13.87
N ASP A 83 -3.09 -4.94 13.95
CA ASP A 83 -2.44 -4.41 15.16
C ASP A 83 -2.96 -3.00 15.50
N GLU A 84 -2.91 -2.07 14.54
CA GLU A 84 -3.27 -0.68 14.77
C GLU A 84 -4.79 -0.48 14.91
N PHE A 85 -5.61 -1.22 14.16
CA PHE A 85 -7.06 -1.17 14.31
C PHE A 85 -7.51 -1.57 15.73
N LEU A 86 -7.00 -2.67 16.25
CA LEU A 86 -7.36 -3.14 17.58
C LEU A 86 -6.88 -2.20 18.70
N GLN A 87 -5.82 -1.42 18.45
CA GLN A 87 -5.25 -0.46 19.40
C GLN A 87 -5.92 0.91 19.35
N THR A 88 -6.29 1.39 18.15
CA THR A 88 -6.65 2.80 17.94
C THR A 88 -8.13 3.03 17.69
N ARG A 89 -8.86 2.01 17.19
CA ARG A 89 -10.29 2.19 16.84
C ARG A 89 -11.20 1.81 18.00
N PRO A 90 -12.38 2.45 18.10
CA PRO A 90 -13.37 2.17 19.13
C PRO A 90 -13.71 0.67 19.25
N GLN A 91 -14.00 0.20 20.46
CA GLN A 91 -14.26 -1.22 20.71
C GLN A 91 -15.53 -1.76 20.04
N ASN A 92 -16.48 -0.88 19.73
CA ASN A 92 -17.71 -1.22 19.03
C ASN A 92 -17.56 -1.27 17.50
N GLU A 93 -16.38 -0.97 16.97
CA GLU A 93 -16.07 -1.12 15.53
C GLU A 93 -15.42 -2.46 15.24
N SER A 94 -15.70 -3.00 14.06
CA SER A 94 -15.13 -4.24 13.56
C SER A 94 -14.41 -4.02 12.23
N LEU A 95 -13.20 -4.56 12.09
CA LEU A 95 -12.46 -4.54 10.83
C LEU A 95 -12.94 -5.68 9.92
N VAL A 96 -13.37 -5.35 8.73
CA VAL A 96 -13.61 -6.31 7.65
C VAL A 96 -12.48 -6.14 6.63
N LEU A 97 -11.47 -7.00 6.72
CA LEU A 97 -10.30 -6.96 5.85
C LEU A 97 -10.53 -7.84 4.61
N ILE A 98 -10.76 -7.21 3.48
CA ILE A 98 -10.93 -7.85 2.17
C ILE A 98 -9.56 -7.87 1.50
N ILE A 99 -9.05 -9.06 1.22
CA ILE A 99 -7.77 -9.24 0.53
C ILE A 99 -8.00 -9.76 -0.88
N THR A 100 -7.16 -9.33 -1.83
CA THR A 100 -7.21 -9.90 -3.17
C THR A 100 -5.92 -10.60 -3.55
N THR A 101 -6.07 -11.69 -4.27
CA THR A 101 -4.97 -12.46 -4.87
C THR A 101 -5.37 -12.97 -6.25
N ARG A 102 -4.38 -13.29 -7.11
CA ARG A 102 -4.65 -13.93 -8.42
C ARG A 102 -4.96 -15.41 -8.30
N ASP A 103 -4.48 -16.03 -7.23
CA ASP A 103 -4.55 -17.48 -7.01
C ASP A 103 -5.29 -17.78 -5.70
N GLN A 104 -6.28 -18.68 -5.77
CA GLN A 104 -7.12 -19.05 -4.63
C GLN A 104 -6.29 -19.63 -3.48
N ARG A 105 -5.38 -20.58 -3.78
CA ARG A 105 -4.57 -21.25 -2.75
C ARG A 105 -3.65 -20.28 -2.02
N LYS A 106 -3.08 -19.31 -2.76
CA LYS A 106 -2.29 -18.24 -2.14
C LYS A 106 -3.15 -17.38 -1.23
N GLY A 107 -4.39 -17.15 -1.60
CA GLY A 107 -5.35 -16.45 -0.78
C GLY A 107 -5.68 -17.20 0.51
N ASP A 108 -5.99 -18.49 0.43
CA ASP A 108 -6.27 -19.33 1.60
C ASP A 108 -5.09 -19.30 2.60
N THR A 109 -3.87 -19.51 2.08
CA THR A 109 -2.63 -19.39 2.89
C THR A 109 -2.46 -18.00 3.51
N THR A 110 -2.91 -16.95 2.81
CA THR A 110 -2.83 -15.57 3.33
C THR A 110 -3.80 -15.37 4.49
N ILE A 111 -5.03 -15.84 4.36
CA ILE A 111 -6.01 -15.82 5.45
C ILE A 111 -5.48 -16.56 6.67
N GLU A 112 -4.93 -17.77 6.49
CA GLU A 112 -4.31 -18.52 7.59
C GLU A 112 -3.20 -17.73 8.31
N LYS A 113 -2.34 -17.04 7.55
CA LYS A 113 -1.28 -16.19 8.13
C LYS A 113 -1.84 -15.01 8.92
N LEU A 114 -2.87 -14.34 8.39
CA LEU A 114 -3.53 -13.22 9.06
C LEU A 114 -4.25 -13.67 10.33
N GLU A 115 -4.93 -14.81 10.31
CA GLU A 115 -5.54 -15.41 11.49
C GLU A 115 -4.50 -15.83 12.54
N GLN A 116 -3.37 -16.41 12.10
CA GLN A 116 -2.26 -16.73 13.01
C GLN A 116 -1.70 -15.46 13.67
N HIS A 117 -1.58 -14.36 12.90
CA HIS A 117 -1.16 -13.09 13.42
C HIS A 117 -2.18 -12.55 14.44
N LEU A 118 -3.48 -12.54 14.10
CA LEU A 118 -4.55 -12.13 15.00
C LEU A 118 -4.51 -12.92 16.32
N ARG A 119 -4.36 -14.26 16.25
CA ARG A 119 -4.21 -15.11 17.45
C ARG A 119 -3.01 -14.71 18.33
N LYS A 120 -1.88 -14.32 17.71
CA LYS A 120 -0.71 -13.81 18.46
C LYS A 120 -1.02 -12.47 19.14
N VAL A 121 -1.69 -11.57 18.46
CA VAL A 121 -2.11 -10.27 19.00
C VAL A 121 -3.05 -10.48 20.19
N ILE A 122 -4.09 -11.29 20.03
CA ILE A 122 -5.05 -11.60 21.09
C ILE A 122 -4.35 -12.18 22.31
N ARG A 123 -3.44 -13.14 22.14
CA ARG A 123 -2.68 -13.73 23.26
C ARG A 123 -1.87 -12.67 24.03
N ARG A 124 -1.24 -11.73 23.34
CA ARG A 124 -0.49 -10.63 23.99
C ARG A 124 -1.40 -9.73 24.83
N HIS A 125 -2.61 -9.45 24.33
CA HIS A 125 -3.59 -8.63 25.05
C HIS A 125 -4.21 -9.40 26.22
N GLU A 126 -4.52 -10.68 26.04
CA GLU A 126 -5.06 -11.55 27.08
C GLU A 126 -4.09 -11.70 28.28
N GLN A 127 -2.75 -11.73 28.03
CA GLN A 127 -1.74 -11.71 29.08
C GLN A 127 -1.75 -10.42 29.92
N LYS A 128 -2.14 -9.29 29.30
CA LYS A 128 -2.22 -7.98 29.96
C LYS A 128 -3.56 -7.74 30.62
N LEU A 129 -4.64 -8.21 29.99
CA LEU A 129 -6.02 -8.02 30.42
C LEU A 129 -6.79 -9.34 30.21
N PRO A 130 -6.84 -10.22 31.23
CA PRO A 130 -7.57 -11.47 31.15
C PRO A 130 -9.06 -11.29 30.83
N GLY A 131 -9.57 -12.11 29.91
CA GLY A 131 -10.98 -12.06 29.46
C GLY A 131 -11.24 -11.16 28.26
N ILE A 132 -10.21 -10.49 27.69
CA ILE A 132 -10.38 -9.62 26.51
C ILE A 132 -10.45 -10.40 25.19
N ALA A 133 -9.98 -11.64 25.15
CA ALA A 133 -9.83 -12.43 23.94
C ALA A 133 -11.13 -12.55 23.10
N PRO A 134 -12.30 -12.85 23.67
CA PRO A 134 -13.54 -12.94 22.89
C PRO A 134 -13.94 -11.61 22.23
N VAL A 135 -13.69 -10.47 22.92
CA VAL A 135 -13.98 -9.14 22.39
C VAL A 135 -13.10 -8.86 21.16
N LEU A 136 -11.79 -9.10 21.27
CA LEU A 136 -10.85 -8.85 20.19
C LEU A 136 -11.07 -9.79 18.99
N GLN A 137 -11.41 -11.06 19.25
CA GLN A 137 -11.65 -12.05 18.20
C GLN A 137 -12.84 -11.67 17.33
N ASN A 138 -13.92 -11.13 17.92
CA ASN A 138 -15.14 -10.72 17.23
C ASN A 138 -15.02 -9.35 16.56
N ARG A 139 -13.86 -8.71 16.58
CA ARG A 139 -13.63 -7.42 15.95
C ARG A 139 -12.87 -7.49 14.62
N VAL A 140 -12.45 -8.66 14.16
CA VAL A 140 -11.69 -8.78 12.91
C VAL A 140 -12.23 -9.93 12.08
N TYR A 141 -12.67 -9.60 10.88
CA TYR A 141 -13.20 -10.52 9.88
C TYR A 141 -12.34 -10.48 8.63
N PHE A 142 -12.13 -11.64 8.00
CA PHE A 142 -11.35 -11.76 6.78
C PHE A 142 -12.24 -12.19 5.63
N ARG A 143 -12.04 -11.57 4.47
CA ARG A 143 -12.67 -11.96 3.21
C ARG A 143 -11.60 -12.03 2.13
N GLN A 144 -11.62 -13.13 1.38
CA GLN A 144 -10.73 -13.33 0.26
C GLN A 144 -11.48 -13.17 -1.04
N GLU A 145 -10.86 -12.45 -1.99
CA GLU A 145 -11.38 -12.26 -3.32
C GLU A 145 -10.31 -12.52 -4.38
N ARG A 146 -10.74 -13.01 -5.53
CA ARG A 146 -9.83 -13.21 -6.66
C ARG A 146 -9.80 -11.96 -7.53
N LEU A 147 -8.58 -11.47 -7.83
CA LEU A 147 -8.36 -10.33 -8.71
C LEU A 147 -7.07 -10.52 -9.51
N ASP A 148 -7.18 -10.39 -10.82
CA ASP A 148 -6.04 -10.19 -11.71
C ASP A 148 -6.16 -8.81 -12.36
N LEU A 149 -5.27 -7.89 -11.99
CA LEU A 149 -5.26 -6.52 -12.52
C LEU A 149 -4.81 -6.44 -13.99
N LEU A 150 -4.17 -7.50 -14.51
CA LEU A 150 -3.86 -7.63 -15.92
C LEU A 150 -5.08 -8.05 -16.77
N SER A 151 -6.21 -8.36 -16.14
CA SER A 151 -7.46 -8.71 -16.79
C SER A 151 -8.57 -7.73 -16.41
N LEU A 152 -8.95 -6.85 -17.34
CA LEU A 152 -10.00 -5.86 -17.11
C LEU A 152 -11.35 -6.53 -16.82
N VAL A 153 -11.62 -7.68 -17.43
CA VAL A 153 -12.81 -8.50 -17.13
C VAL A 153 -12.77 -9.04 -15.69
N SER A 154 -11.59 -9.41 -15.18
CA SER A 154 -11.44 -9.80 -13.76
C SER A 154 -11.74 -8.64 -12.83
N VAL A 155 -11.29 -7.44 -13.18
CA VAL A 155 -11.58 -6.21 -12.42
C VAL A 155 -13.07 -5.93 -12.38
N GLN A 156 -13.78 -5.97 -13.52
CA GLN A 156 -15.23 -5.77 -13.59
C GLN A 156 -15.99 -6.82 -12.75
N LYS A 157 -15.64 -8.10 -12.89
CA LYS A 157 -16.30 -9.20 -12.14
C LYS A 157 -16.17 -9.01 -10.62
N LEU A 158 -14.98 -8.67 -10.14
CA LEU A 158 -14.78 -8.41 -8.73
C LEU A 158 -15.57 -7.18 -8.28
N SER A 159 -15.50 -6.09 -9.04
CA SER A 159 -16.19 -4.85 -8.70
C SER A 159 -17.70 -5.05 -8.58
N LYS A 160 -18.32 -5.76 -9.54
CA LYS A 160 -19.73 -6.13 -9.48
C LYS A 160 -20.04 -6.96 -8.24
N LYS A 161 -19.26 -8.02 -8.00
CA LYS A 161 -19.44 -8.86 -6.81
C LYS A 161 -19.38 -8.04 -5.51
N LEU A 162 -18.41 -7.13 -5.39
CA LEU A 162 -18.28 -6.29 -4.19
C LEU A 162 -19.46 -5.32 -4.05
N ARG A 163 -19.93 -4.72 -5.15
CA ARG A 163 -21.11 -3.85 -5.12
C ARG A 163 -22.37 -4.59 -4.69
N ASP A 164 -22.51 -5.86 -5.08
CA ASP A 164 -23.66 -6.67 -4.75
C ASP A 164 -23.63 -7.25 -3.33
N THR A 165 -22.41 -7.42 -2.74
CA THR A 165 -22.23 -8.17 -1.48
C THR A 165 -21.58 -7.39 -0.35
N THR A 166 -21.27 -6.11 -0.54
CA THR A 166 -20.59 -5.28 0.46
C THR A 166 -21.38 -4.00 0.67
N PRO A 167 -21.76 -3.65 1.90
CA PRO A 167 -22.64 -2.49 2.13
C PRO A 167 -21.94 -1.15 1.87
N LYS A 168 -20.64 -1.09 2.10
CA LYS A 168 -19.78 0.08 1.89
C LYS A 168 -18.32 -0.33 1.79
N LEU A 169 -17.48 0.56 1.33
CA LEU A 169 -16.03 0.45 1.42
C LEU A 169 -15.48 1.72 2.10
N ASP A 170 -14.71 1.58 3.15
CA ASP A 170 -14.09 2.71 3.83
C ASP A 170 -12.73 3.05 3.23
N VAL A 171 -11.96 2.01 2.86
CA VAL A 171 -10.62 2.18 2.30
C VAL A 171 -10.36 1.16 1.18
N LEU A 172 -9.85 1.65 0.05
CA LEU A 172 -9.24 0.87 -1.01
C LEU A 172 -7.74 1.14 -1.03
N ILE A 173 -6.90 0.12 -0.76
CA ILE A 173 -5.44 0.23 -0.86
C ILE A 173 -4.97 -0.44 -2.14
N CYS A 174 -4.55 0.37 -3.12
CA CYS A 174 -4.02 -0.04 -4.41
C CYS A 174 -2.54 -0.41 -4.27
N ASN A 175 -2.26 -1.63 -3.74
CA ASN A 175 -0.92 -2.08 -3.41
C ASN A 175 -0.32 -3.04 -4.43
N ALA A 176 -1.13 -3.87 -5.10
CA ALA A 176 -0.61 -4.83 -6.07
C ALA A 176 0.22 -4.16 -7.17
N GLY A 177 1.23 -4.85 -7.66
CA GLY A 177 2.05 -4.36 -8.75
C GLY A 177 3.13 -5.34 -9.16
N ILE A 178 3.74 -5.06 -10.31
CA ILE A 178 4.89 -5.79 -10.85
C ILE A 178 6.02 -4.82 -11.17
N GLY A 179 7.26 -5.30 -11.10
CA GLY A 179 8.43 -4.48 -11.47
C GLY A 179 8.66 -4.41 -12.97
N GLY A 180 8.28 -5.45 -13.72
CA GLY A 180 8.59 -5.54 -15.16
C GLY A 180 10.09 -5.71 -15.44
N TRP A 181 10.90 -6.07 -14.43
CA TRP A 181 12.35 -6.18 -14.55
C TRP A 181 12.76 -7.54 -15.10
N THR A 182 13.71 -7.50 -16.03
CA THR A 182 14.34 -8.66 -16.66
C THR A 182 15.65 -9.05 -16.00
N GLY A 183 16.28 -8.13 -15.26
CA GLY A 183 17.54 -8.36 -14.60
C GLY A 183 18.20 -7.10 -14.06
N VAL A 184 19.50 -7.19 -13.82
CA VAL A 184 20.36 -6.13 -13.31
C VAL A 184 21.53 -5.90 -14.26
N ASN A 185 21.79 -4.66 -14.63
CA ASN A 185 23.01 -4.26 -15.32
C ASN A 185 24.18 -4.28 -14.31
N TRP A 186 24.83 -5.42 -14.18
CA TRP A 186 25.88 -5.64 -13.19
C TRP A 186 27.08 -4.68 -13.29
N PRO A 187 27.62 -4.39 -14.48
CA PRO A 187 28.68 -3.39 -14.61
C PRO A 187 28.27 -2.01 -14.07
N LEU A 188 27.08 -1.55 -14.43
CA LEU A 188 26.52 -0.28 -13.95
C LEU A 188 26.22 -0.32 -12.43
N ALA A 189 25.68 -1.42 -11.92
CA ALA A 189 25.41 -1.58 -10.49
C ALA A 189 26.70 -1.52 -9.66
N ILE A 190 27.76 -2.24 -10.08
CA ILE A 190 29.07 -2.21 -9.42
C ILE A 190 29.66 -0.81 -9.46
N TRP A 191 29.64 -0.16 -10.63
CA TRP A 191 30.15 1.20 -10.78
C TRP A 191 29.41 2.19 -9.88
N SER A 192 28.08 2.14 -9.88
CA SER A 192 27.24 3.02 -9.06
C SER A 192 27.49 2.82 -7.56
N ILE A 193 27.63 1.56 -7.12
CA ILE A 193 27.92 1.24 -5.72
C ILE A 193 29.31 1.73 -5.31
N LEU A 194 30.31 1.62 -6.18
CA LEU A 194 31.69 2.07 -5.88
C LEU A 194 31.82 3.60 -5.87
N THR A 195 31.04 4.30 -6.70
CA THR A 195 31.17 5.77 -6.85
C THR A 195 30.20 6.53 -5.94
N ASP A 196 28.96 6.01 -5.73
CA ASP A 196 27.94 6.65 -4.91
C ASP A 196 26.97 5.59 -4.34
N TRP A 197 27.48 4.76 -3.43
CA TRP A 197 26.76 3.62 -2.90
C TRP A 197 25.43 3.98 -2.23
N HIS A 198 25.33 5.14 -1.56
CA HIS A 198 24.12 5.57 -0.87
C HIS A 198 22.99 5.85 -1.86
N ASN A 199 23.25 6.57 -2.93
CA ASN A 199 22.28 6.82 -3.98
C ASN A 199 22.00 5.55 -4.80
N ALA A 200 23.02 4.72 -5.05
CA ALA A 200 22.85 3.45 -5.77
C ALA A 200 21.86 2.49 -5.09
N ILE A 201 21.78 2.48 -3.76
CA ILE A 201 20.84 1.62 -3.03
C ILE A 201 19.51 2.31 -2.65
N THR A 202 19.44 3.64 -2.76
CA THR A 202 18.21 4.40 -2.46
C THR A 202 17.42 4.70 -3.73
N TRP A 203 18.09 5.03 -4.81
CA TRP A 203 17.53 5.35 -6.14
C TRP A 203 18.27 4.58 -7.24
N PRO A 204 18.11 3.24 -7.30
CA PRO A 204 18.84 2.41 -8.25
C PRO A 204 18.42 2.68 -9.70
N THR A 205 19.41 2.91 -10.58
CA THR A 205 19.22 3.13 -12.03
C THR A 205 19.73 1.98 -12.88
N TYR A 206 20.20 0.91 -12.26
CA TYR A 206 20.81 -0.25 -12.92
C TYR A 206 19.86 -1.44 -13.11
N LYS A 207 18.57 -1.26 -12.86
CA LYS A 207 17.54 -2.25 -13.16
C LYS A 207 17.27 -2.27 -14.67
N MET A 208 17.12 -3.46 -15.23
CA MET A 208 16.79 -3.66 -16.64
C MET A 208 15.34 -4.09 -16.75
N SER A 209 14.58 -3.48 -17.63
CA SER A 209 13.16 -3.79 -17.87
C SER A 209 12.94 -4.27 -19.30
N GLY A 210 11.80 -4.93 -19.53
CA GLY A 210 11.34 -5.28 -20.86
C GLY A 210 10.69 -4.09 -21.55
N ILE A 211 11.25 -3.63 -22.66
CA ILE A 211 10.65 -2.60 -23.50
C ILE A 211 9.57 -3.23 -24.39
N GLY A 212 8.44 -2.56 -24.56
CA GLY A 212 7.35 -3.02 -25.44
C GLY A 212 6.52 -4.18 -24.86
N TRP A 213 6.63 -4.47 -23.57
CA TRP A 213 5.82 -5.53 -22.96
C TRP A 213 4.36 -5.12 -22.84
N LEU A 214 3.49 -5.91 -23.47
CA LEU A 214 2.05 -5.70 -23.50
C LEU A 214 1.34 -6.74 -22.61
N ALA A 215 0.25 -6.32 -22.02
CA ALA A 215 -0.68 -7.22 -21.34
C ALA A 215 -1.24 -8.23 -22.35
N LYS A 216 -1.65 -9.39 -21.85
CA LYS A 216 -2.33 -10.38 -22.69
C LYS A 216 -3.63 -9.80 -23.24
N PRO A 217 -4.06 -10.24 -24.43
CA PRO A 217 -5.33 -9.82 -24.99
C PRO A 217 -6.47 -9.95 -23.97
N GLN A 218 -7.30 -8.93 -23.89
CA GLN A 218 -8.45 -8.88 -22.99
C GLN A 218 -9.68 -9.56 -23.61
N ILE A 219 -9.75 -9.55 -24.93
CA ILE A 219 -10.86 -10.05 -25.72
C ILE A 219 -10.42 -11.32 -26.45
N PRO A 220 -11.18 -12.40 -26.38
CA PRO A 220 -10.88 -13.61 -27.14
C PRO A 220 -10.84 -13.34 -28.65
N ALA A 221 -9.85 -13.91 -29.35
CA ALA A 221 -9.60 -13.67 -30.76
C ALA A 221 -10.82 -13.98 -31.66
N GLU A 222 -11.68 -14.91 -31.24
CA GLU A 222 -12.90 -15.30 -31.94
C GLU A 222 -13.92 -14.15 -32.06
N LYS A 223 -13.83 -13.16 -31.19
CA LYS A 223 -14.72 -11.98 -31.19
C LYS A 223 -14.40 -10.97 -32.28
N LYS A 224 -13.21 -11.07 -32.89
CA LYS A 224 -12.75 -10.19 -34.01
C LYS A 224 -12.83 -8.68 -33.69
N VAL A 225 -12.67 -8.31 -32.43
CA VAL A 225 -12.56 -6.91 -31.97
C VAL A 225 -11.09 -6.59 -31.83
N GLU A 226 -10.63 -5.54 -32.50
CA GLU A 226 -9.26 -5.07 -32.39
C GLU A 226 -9.02 -4.40 -31.04
N GLU A 227 -7.90 -4.72 -30.41
CA GLU A 227 -7.49 -4.13 -29.13
C GLU A 227 -6.37 -3.11 -29.35
N PRO A 228 -6.44 -1.93 -28.70
CA PRO A 228 -5.28 -1.05 -28.65
C PRO A 228 -4.19 -1.67 -27.78
N PRO A 229 -2.92 -1.29 -27.97
CA PRO A 229 -1.84 -1.75 -27.11
C PRO A 229 -2.11 -1.34 -25.65
N LEU A 230 -1.88 -2.27 -24.72
CA LEU A 230 -2.01 -2.06 -23.29
C LEU A 230 -0.71 -2.49 -22.60
N GLY A 231 0.05 -1.52 -22.11
CA GLY A 231 1.32 -1.79 -21.43
C GLY A 231 1.14 -2.70 -20.21
N GLU A 232 1.94 -3.77 -20.09
CA GLU A 232 1.77 -4.76 -19.01
C GLU A 232 1.98 -4.14 -17.63
N VAL A 233 3.08 -3.41 -17.43
CA VAL A 233 3.38 -2.75 -16.14
C VAL A 233 2.35 -1.66 -15.84
N PHE A 234 1.99 -0.86 -16.82
CA PHE A 234 0.94 0.14 -16.70
C PHE A 234 -0.40 -0.47 -16.28
N CYS A 235 -0.81 -1.55 -16.93
CA CYS A 235 -2.07 -2.24 -16.62
C CYS A 235 -2.05 -2.78 -15.19
N ALA A 236 -0.99 -3.49 -14.78
CA ALA A 236 -0.90 -4.08 -13.45
C ALA A 236 -0.80 -3.05 -12.32
N ASN A 237 -0.05 -1.95 -12.53
CA ASN A 237 0.29 -1.00 -11.46
C ASN A 237 -0.68 0.17 -11.38
N VAL A 238 -1.25 0.60 -12.53
CA VAL A 238 -2.08 1.80 -12.60
C VAL A 238 -3.47 1.52 -13.17
N PHE A 239 -3.57 1.06 -14.42
CA PHE A 239 -4.84 1.06 -15.12
C PHE A 239 -5.86 0.07 -14.54
N GLY A 240 -5.43 -1.13 -14.15
CA GLY A 240 -6.30 -2.08 -13.45
C GLY A 240 -6.84 -1.54 -12.13
N HIS A 241 -6.02 -0.79 -11.37
CA HIS A 241 -6.47 -0.10 -10.16
C HIS A 241 -7.37 1.10 -10.45
N TYR A 242 -7.09 1.82 -11.54
CA TYR A 242 -7.93 2.94 -12.00
C TYR A 242 -9.35 2.46 -12.31
N MET A 243 -9.48 1.40 -13.11
CA MET A 243 -10.75 0.75 -13.40
C MET A 243 -11.44 0.24 -12.12
N LEU A 244 -10.70 -0.42 -11.23
CA LEU A 244 -11.22 -0.91 -9.95
C LEU A 244 -11.75 0.25 -9.09
N GLY A 245 -10.98 1.32 -8.97
CA GLY A 245 -11.35 2.52 -8.22
C GLY A 245 -12.60 3.19 -8.78
N HIS A 246 -12.70 3.32 -10.11
CA HIS A 246 -13.87 3.83 -10.79
C HIS A 246 -15.13 3.02 -10.47
N TYR A 247 -15.08 1.70 -10.64
CA TYR A 247 -16.23 0.83 -10.37
C TYR A 247 -16.62 0.74 -8.89
N LEU A 248 -15.67 0.93 -7.98
CA LEU A 248 -15.92 0.91 -6.54
C LEU A 248 -16.17 2.31 -5.94
N ALA A 249 -16.09 3.37 -6.72
CA ALA A 249 -16.36 4.73 -6.25
C ALA A 249 -17.72 4.87 -5.54
N PRO A 250 -18.83 4.25 -6.01
CA PRO A 250 -20.11 4.30 -5.30
C PRO A 250 -20.07 3.66 -3.91
N LEU A 251 -19.30 2.59 -3.68
CA LEU A 251 -19.13 2.00 -2.34
C LEU A 251 -18.29 2.86 -1.41
N LEU A 252 -17.39 3.69 -1.97
CA LEU A 252 -16.52 4.62 -1.23
C LEU A 252 -17.22 5.96 -0.96
N ALA A 253 -18.27 6.31 -1.72
CA ALA A 253 -19.05 7.51 -1.49
C ALA A 253 -19.85 7.42 -0.19
N ARG A 254 -20.15 8.58 0.42
CA ARG A 254 -20.99 8.68 1.61
C ARG A 254 -22.23 9.53 1.32
N HIS A 255 -23.37 9.00 1.66
CA HIS A 255 -24.67 9.65 1.42
C HIS A 255 -25.27 10.28 2.69
N SER A 256 -24.47 10.55 3.70
CA SER A 256 -24.93 11.10 4.98
C SER A 256 -24.20 12.39 5.33
N LYS A 257 -24.96 13.43 5.73
CA LYS A 257 -24.39 14.67 6.27
C LYS A 257 -23.77 14.50 7.67
N VAL A 258 -24.11 13.42 8.36
CA VAL A 258 -23.66 13.13 9.74
C VAL A 258 -22.32 12.38 9.72
N ASP A 259 -22.07 11.57 8.68
CA ASP A 259 -20.81 10.85 8.52
C ASP A 259 -19.80 11.73 7.77
N THR A 260 -18.93 12.39 8.53
CA THR A 260 -17.83 13.21 7.99
C THR A 260 -16.70 12.36 7.43
N ALA A 261 -16.70 11.05 7.68
CA ALA A 261 -15.67 10.14 7.21
C ALA A 261 -15.81 9.91 5.70
N ARG A 262 -14.84 10.33 4.92
CA ARG A 262 -14.77 10.07 3.48
C ARG A 262 -14.20 8.68 3.21
N GLY A 263 -14.70 8.01 2.18
CA GLY A 263 -14.01 6.85 1.63
C GLY A 263 -12.64 7.25 1.07
N ARG A 264 -11.67 6.35 1.12
CA ARG A 264 -10.26 6.63 0.76
C ARG A 264 -9.75 5.65 -0.27
N MET A 265 -9.16 6.18 -1.33
CA MET A 265 -8.34 5.41 -2.28
C MET A 265 -6.87 5.72 -1.99
N ILE A 266 -6.12 4.75 -1.49
CA ILE A 266 -4.71 4.90 -1.12
C ILE A 266 -3.86 4.22 -2.19
N TRP A 267 -3.18 5.00 -3.01
CA TRP A 267 -2.32 4.51 -4.08
C TRP A 267 -0.90 4.30 -3.58
N VAL A 268 -0.39 3.07 -3.73
CA VAL A 268 0.98 2.74 -3.34
C VAL A 268 1.93 3.02 -4.50
N SER A 269 2.65 4.12 -4.40
CA SER A 269 3.71 4.54 -5.30
C SER A 269 5.09 4.04 -4.84
N SER A 270 6.17 4.69 -5.26
CA SER A 270 7.56 4.39 -4.93
C SER A 270 8.35 5.68 -4.72
N LEU A 271 9.55 5.58 -4.14
CA LEU A 271 10.56 6.64 -4.23
C LEU A 271 11.03 6.87 -5.67
N GLU A 272 10.99 5.83 -6.49
CA GLU A 272 11.44 5.81 -7.88
C GLU A 272 10.38 6.33 -8.87
N ALA A 273 9.68 7.41 -8.51
CA ALA A 273 8.70 8.09 -9.36
C ALA A 273 9.37 9.26 -10.08
N TYR A 274 10.23 8.97 -11.04
CA TYR A 274 11.10 9.94 -11.68
C TYR A 274 10.37 10.77 -12.73
N ASP A 275 10.59 12.11 -12.72
CA ASP A 275 10.02 13.04 -13.69
C ASP A 275 10.77 13.07 -15.03
N HIS A 276 12.10 12.89 -14.98
CA HIS A 276 12.96 13.04 -16.15
C HIS A 276 12.82 11.94 -17.21
N ILE A 277 12.16 10.82 -16.84
CA ILE A 277 11.86 9.70 -17.76
C ILE A 277 10.39 9.64 -18.15
N PHE A 278 9.55 10.51 -17.59
CA PHE A 278 8.11 10.46 -17.79
C PHE A 278 7.71 11.27 -19.02
N ASP A 279 7.14 10.58 -20.00
CA ASP A 279 6.54 11.18 -21.18
C ASP A 279 5.01 11.08 -21.11
N VAL A 280 4.35 12.22 -21.21
CA VAL A 280 2.89 12.30 -21.21
C VAL A 280 2.25 11.76 -22.51
N GLU A 281 3.02 11.62 -23.58
CA GLU A 281 2.60 10.96 -24.82
C GLU A 281 2.69 9.43 -24.72
N ASP A 282 3.49 8.90 -23.79
CA ASP A 282 3.60 7.46 -23.49
C ASP A 282 3.34 7.20 -22.00
N ILE A 283 2.16 7.58 -21.50
CA ILE A 283 1.80 7.35 -20.09
C ILE A 283 1.77 5.86 -19.71
N GLN A 284 1.71 4.97 -20.68
CA GLN A 284 1.76 3.53 -20.49
C GLN A 284 3.20 3.00 -20.33
N GLY A 285 4.21 3.79 -20.69
CA GLY A 285 5.62 3.40 -20.65
C GLY A 285 5.95 2.24 -21.57
N ILE A 286 5.26 2.12 -22.72
CA ILE A 286 5.47 1.02 -23.68
C ILE A 286 6.83 1.17 -24.34
N THR A 287 7.25 2.40 -24.66
CA THR A 287 8.52 2.68 -25.32
C THR A 287 9.65 2.95 -24.33
N SER A 288 9.32 3.06 -23.01
CA SER A 288 10.28 3.34 -21.95
C SER A 288 11.07 2.08 -21.57
N ASP A 289 12.35 2.26 -21.26
CA ASP A 289 13.21 1.25 -20.64
C ASP A 289 13.03 1.19 -19.10
N MET A 290 12.19 2.08 -18.53
CA MET A 290 11.86 2.17 -17.11
C MET A 290 10.34 2.21 -16.87
N PRO A 291 9.55 1.23 -17.36
CA PRO A 291 8.08 1.25 -17.29
C PRO A 291 7.54 1.22 -15.85
N TYR A 292 8.27 0.65 -14.90
CA TYR A 292 7.88 0.66 -13.50
C TYR A 292 7.91 2.08 -12.94
N GLU A 293 8.98 2.79 -13.15
CA GLU A 293 9.21 4.15 -12.68
C GLU A 293 8.21 5.12 -13.34
N VAL A 294 7.93 4.93 -14.65
CA VAL A 294 6.85 5.64 -15.37
C VAL A 294 5.51 5.40 -14.69
N SER A 295 5.16 4.14 -14.37
CA SER A 295 3.91 3.81 -13.70
C SER A 295 3.79 4.46 -12.32
N LYS A 296 4.90 4.55 -11.56
CA LYS A 296 4.93 5.19 -10.24
C LYS A 296 4.85 6.71 -10.33
N ARG A 297 5.48 7.30 -11.36
CA ARG A 297 5.33 8.73 -11.65
C ARG A 297 3.89 9.08 -12.02
N LEU A 298 3.26 8.31 -12.89
CA LEU A 298 1.85 8.49 -13.24
C LEU A 298 0.95 8.39 -12.01
N THR A 299 1.22 7.45 -11.11
CA THR A 299 0.50 7.30 -9.83
C THR A 299 0.58 8.59 -9.00
N ASP A 300 1.78 9.18 -8.86
CA ASP A 300 1.98 10.44 -8.13
C ASP A 300 1.21 11.59 -8.78
N VAL A 301 1.30 11.72 -10.10
CA VAL A 301 0.62 12.78 -10.87
C VAL A 301 -0.89 12.68 -10.70
N LEU A 302 -1.47 11.50 -10.91
CA LEU A 302 -2.92 11.30 -10.80
C LEU A 302 -3.43 11.59 -9.39
N ALA A 303 -2.80 11.01 -8.35
CA ALA A 303 -3.30 11.15 -7.00
C ALA A 303 -3.19 12.58 -6.47
N ILE A 304 -2.08 13.29 -6.72
CA ILE A 304 -1.89 14.66 -6.26
C ILE A 304 -2.79 15.63 -7.03
N SER A 305 -2.83 15.52 -8.35
CA SER A 305 -3.65 16.41 -9.17
C SER A 305 -5.15 16.18 -9.00
N SER A 306 -5.58 15.00 -8.53
CA SER A 306 -7.00 14.72 -8.23
C SER A 306 -7.63 15.70 -7.23
N ALA A 307 -6.83 16.28 -6.38
CA ALA A 307 -7.26 17.25 -5.39
C ALA A 307 -7.29 18.69 -5.90
N GLN A 308 -6.91 18.92 -7.14
CA GLN A 308 -6.71 20.26 -7.68
C GLN A 308 -7.91 20.72 -8.51
N PRO A 309 -8.27 22.02 -8.45
CA PRO A 309 -9.43 22.54 -9.21
C PRO A 309 -9.35 22.30 -10.72
N TYR A 310 -8.15 22.29 -11.27
CA TYR A 310 -7.93 22.19 -12.72
C TYR A 310 -8.18 20.77 -13.30
N THR A 311 -8.38 19.75 -12.46
CA THR A 311 -8.74 18.38 -12.85
C THR A 311 -10.13 17.97 -12.36
N SER A 312 -10.84 18.85 -11.63
CA SER A 312 -12.08 18.52 -10.92
C SER A 312 -13.15 17.91 -11.81
N GLU A 313 -13.35 18.41 -13.03
CA GLU A 313 -14.34 17.89 -13.98
C GLU A 313 -14.06 16.42 -14.32
N THR A 314 -12.82 16.11 -14.75
CA THR A 314 -12.43 14.75 -15.11
C THR A 314 -12.44 13.80 -13.90
N VAL A 315 -12.00 14.27 -12.73
CA VAL A 315 -12.03 13.50 -11.50
C VAL A 315 -13.45 13.20 -11.05
N ASN A 316 -14.38 14.15 -11.19
CA ASN A 316 -15.79 13.93 -10.90
C ASN A 316 -16.39 12.85 -11.82
N HIS A 317 -16.08 12.91 -13.12
CA HIS A 317 -16.48 11.87 -14.05
C HIS A 317 -15.91 10.50 -13.67
N TYR A 318 -14.63 10.44 -13.31
CA TYR A 318 -13.97 9.23 -12.79
C TYR A 318 -14.66 8.67 -11.54
N LEU A 319 -15.08 9.52 -10.61
CA LEU A 319 -15.75 9.13 -9.39
C LEU A 319 -17.25 8.87 -9.52
N GLN A 320 -17.79 8.88 -10.76
CA GLN A 320 -19.22 8.70 -11.09
C GLN A 320 -20.14 9.71 -10.39
N ASP A 321 -19.68 10.94 -10.28
CA ASP A 321 -20.36 11.98 -9.50
C ASP A 321 -21.27 12.89 -10.37
N ALA A 322 -21.62 12.45 -11.58
CA ALA A 322 -22.42 13.24 -12.52
C ALA A 322 -23.86 13.55 -12.04
N GLU A 323 -24.36 12.78 -11.06
CA GLU A 323 -25.68 12.93 -10.46
C GLU A 323 -25.65 13.05 -8.91
N ALA A 324 -24.46 13.32 -8.35
CA ALA A 324 -24.34 13.37 -6.90
C ALA A 324 -25.18 14.51 -6.32
N ASP A 325 -26.17 14.16 -5.55
CA ASP A 325 -26.88 15.09 -4.64
C ASP A 325 -25.83 15.87 -3.81
N GLU A 326 -26.06 17.16 -3.55
CA GLU A 326 -25.19 17.99 -2.67
C GLU A 326 -24.86 17.33 -1.31
N LYS A 327 -25.55 16.24 -0.99
CA LYS A 327 -25.35 15.45 0.23
C LYS A 327 -24.30 14.35 0.12
N THR A 328 -23.82 14.02 -1.09
CA THR A 328 -22.88 12.94 -1.29
C THR A 328 -21.44 13.41 -1.10
N THR A 329 -20.74 12.80 -0.15
CA THR A 329 -19.31 13.07 0.09
C THR A 329 -18.45 12.13 -0.76
N LYS A 330 -17.65 12.74 -1.64
CA LYS A 330 -16.75 12.01 -2.57
C LYS A 330 -15.59 11.35 -1.86
N PRO A 331 -15.13 10.18 -2.33
CA PRO A 331 -13.90 9.58 -1.83
C PRO A 331 -12.68 10.47 -2.13
N ARG A 332 -11.67 10.37 -1.26
CA ARG A 332 -10.39 11.08 -1.40
C ARG A 332 -9.31 10.15 -1.90
N LEU A 333 -8.51 10.62 -2.86
CA LEU A 333 -7.32 9.92 -3.32
C LEU A 333 -6.11 10.39 -2.52
N TYR A 334 -5.32 9.41 -2.03
CA TYR A 334 -4.04 9.64 -1.36
C TYR A 334 -2.95 8.85 -2.05
N VAL A 335 -1.73 9.37 -2.01
CA VAL A 335 -0.56 8.68 -2.52
C VAL A 335 0.48 8.47 -1.42
N THR A 336 1.06 7.28 -1.41
CA THR A 336 2.02 6.87 -0.39
C THR A 336 3.10 5.96 -0.98
N HIS A 337 4.18 5.75 -0.24
CA HIS A 337 5.19 4.74 -0.58
C HIS A 337 5.73 4.05 0.68
N PRO A 338 6.22 2.80 0.56
CA PRO A 338 6.69 2.00 1.69
C PRO A 338 8.10 2.37 2.17
N GLY A 339 8.76 3.32 1.55
CA GLY A 339 10.21 3.42 1.64
C GLY A 339 10.88 2.26 0.90
N ILE A 340 12.06 1.85 1.39
CA ILE A 340 12.85 0.75 0.84
C ILE A 340 12.76 -0.40 1.83
N CYS A 341 11.99 -1.42 1.46
CA CYS A 341 11.80 -2.63 2.26
C CYS A 341 12.11 -3.88 1.44
N GLY A 342 12.60 -4.91 2.11
CA GLY A 342 12.87 -6.21 1.50
C GLY A 342 11.57 -6.88 1.06
N THR A 343 11.30 -6.85 -0.24
CA THR A 343 10.16 -7.53 -0.86
C THR A 343 10.66 -8.46 -1.95
N SER A 344 9.89 -9.49 -2.25
CA SER A 344 10.17 -10.42 -3.35
C SER A 344 9.84 -9.86 -4.74
N ILE A 345 9.70 -8.53 -4.87
CA ILE A 345 9.39 -7.89 -6.15
C ILE A 345 10.56 -8.01 -7.13
N MET A 346 11.80 -8.09 -6.62
CA MET A 346 13.00 -8.43 -7.37
C MET A 346 13.58 -9.74 -6.82
N PRO A 347 13.43 -10.86 -7.54
CA PRO A 347 13.99 -12.13 -7.11
C PRO A 347 15.52 -12.09 -7.24
N LEU A 348 16.22 -12.16 -6.10
CA LEU A 348 17.68 -12.25 -6.04
C LEU A 348 18.09 -13.61 -5.46
N PRO A 349 19.28 -14.14 -5.81
CA PRO A 349 19.89 -15.24 -5.08
C PRO A 349 20.04 -14.92 -3.60
N VAL A 350 19.89 -15.91 -2.73
CA VAL A 350 19.86 -15.74 -1.26
C VAL A 350 21.05 -14.92 -0.72
N ILE A 351 22.26 -15.17 -1.24
CA ILE A 351 23.47 -14.42 -0.83
C ILE A 351 23.33 -12.93 -1.14
N LEU A 352 22.81 -12.60 -2.33
CA LEU A 352 22.60 -11.21 -2.73
C LEU A 352 21.46 -10.53 -1.95
N GLU A 353 20.43 -11.28 -1.55
CA GLU A 353 19.40 -10.78 -0.62
C GLU A 353 19.99 -10.38 0.73
N TRP A 354 20.88 -11.18 1.30
CA TRP A 354 21.60 -10.83 2.53
C TRP A 354 22.50 -9.60 2.35
N CYS A 355 23.26 -9.52 1.27
CA CYS A 355 24.08 -8.34 0.96
C CYS A 355 23.21 -7.08 0.82
N MET A 356 22.08 -7.18 0.15
CA MET A 356 21.12 -6.08 0.00
C MET A 356 20.56 -5.63 1.35
N LEU A 357 20.17 -6.56 2.22
CA LEU A 357 19.68 -6.23 3.57
C LEU A 357 20.75 -5.54 4.41
N ILE A 358 21.99 -6.02 4.37
CA ILE A 358 23.12 -5.36 5.06
C ILE A 358 23.29 -3.93 4.53
N ALA A 359 23.27 -3.75 3.21
CA ALA A 359 23.36 -2.43 2.59
C ALA A 359 22.21 -1.49 3.03
N PHE A 360 20.99 -2.00 3.20
CA PHE A 360 19.84 -1.24 3.71
C PHE A 360 20.05 -0.79 5.17
N TYR A 361 20.60 -1.66 6.03
CA TYR A 361 20.95 -1.27 7.40
C TYR A 361 22.04 -0.20 7.42
N LEU A 362 23.09 -0.35 6.62
CA LEU A 362 24.15 0.65 6.49
C LEU A 362 23.60 2.01 6.01
N ALA A 363 22.74 2.01 4.99
CA ALA A 363 22.13 3.23 4.49
C ALA A 363 21.28 3.95 5.56
N ARG A 364 20.53 3.19 6.36
CA ARG A 364 19.79 3.75 7.50
C ARG A 364 20.76 4.40 8.50
N TRP A 365 21.83 3.72 8.87
CA TRP A 365 22.81 4.21 9.85
C TRP A 365 23.60 5.43 9.36
N VAL A 366 23.75 5.64 8.04
CA VAL A 366 24.31 6.89 7.52
C VAL A 366 23.28 7.98 7.28
N GLY A 367 22.03 7.75 7.74
CA GLY A 367 21.00 8.79 7.82
C GLY A 367 19.91 8.75 6.77
N SER A 368 19.79 7.68 5.96
CA SER A 368 18.62 7.49 5.10
C SER A 368 17.39 7.17 5.94
N GLN A 369 16.40 8.01 5.88
CA GLN A 369 15.11 7.78 6.56
C GLN A 369 14.20 6.80 5.82
N TRP A 370 14.47 6.54 4.55
CA TRP A 370 13.58 5.75 3.67
C TRP A 370 13.82 4.25 3.76
N HIS A 371 14.90 3.78 4.36
CA HIS A 371 15.17 2.34 4.51
C HIS A 371 14.37 1.75 5.69
N THR A 372 13.12 1.42 5.43
CA THR A 372 12.22 0.77 6.40
C THR A 372 12.60 -0.68 6.67
N ILE A 373 13.22 -1.35 5.69
CA ILE A 373 13.82 -2.69 5.72
C ILE A 373 12.76 -3.80 5.80
N THR A 374 11.86 -3.75 6.77
CA THR A 374 10.81 -4.78 6.91
C THR A 374 9.49 -4.31 6.28
N VAL A 375 8.68 -5.24 5.81
CA VAL A 375 7.39 -4.94 5.16
C VAL A 375 6.38 -4.34 6.14
N GLU A 376 6.45 -4.72 7.42
CA GLU A 376 5.59 -4.17 8.47
C GLU A 376 5.88 -2.68 8.68
N LYS A 377 7.16 -2.28 8.69
CA LYS A 377 7.56 -0.86 8.76
C LYS A 377 7.28 -0.13 7.45
N GLY A 378 7.43 -0.84 6.32
CA GLY A 378 7.00 -0.31 5.02
C GLY A 378 5.51 0.01 4.95
N ALA A 379 4.67 -0.71 5.68
CA ALA A 379 3.22 -0.51 5.70
C ALA A 379 2.75 0.69 6.53
N THR A 380 3.63 1.37 7.28
CA THR A 380 3.29 2.45 8.24
C THR A 380 2.42 3.53 7.62
N ALA A 381 2.83 4.12 6.51
CA ALA A 381 2.10 5.24 5.91
C ALA A 381 0.74 4.83 5.33
N MET A 382 0.63 3.64 4.72
CA MET A 382 -0.61 3.11 4.17
C MET A 382 -1.65 2.90 5.28
N VAL A 383 -1.23 2.26 6.38
CA VAL A 383 -2.12 1.94 7.49
C VAL A 383 -2.49 3.19 8.26
N TRP A 384 -1.56 4.11 8.47
CA TRP A 384 -1.87 5.41 9.07
C TRP A 384 -2.91 6.18 8.22
N LEU A 385 -2.74 6.28 6.88
CA LEU A 385 -3.73 6.89 5.99
C LEU A 385 -5.08 6.19 6.05
N ALA A 386 -5.11 4.87 6.25
CA ALA A 386 -6.34 4.11 6.36
C ALA A 386 -7.09 4.39 7.66
N LEU A 387 -6.39 4.50 8.80
CA LEU A 387 -6.99 4.52 10.14
C LEU A 387 -7.09 5.90 10.78
N ALA A 388 -6.28 6.89 10.35
CA ALA A 388 -6.30 8.25 10.89
C ALA A 388 -7.70 8.88 10.76
N SER A 389 -8.06 9.75 11.70
CA SER A 389 -9.31 10.50 11.60
C SER A 389 -9.30 11.42 10.37
N GLN A 390 -10.47 11.68 9.77
CA GLN A 390 -10.55 12.58 8.62
C GLN A 390 -10.09 13.99 9.00
N ASN A 391 -10.46 14.45 10.20
CA ASN A 391 -10.03 15.76 10.71
C ASN A 391 -8.50 15.89 10.77
N THR A 392 -7.81 14.85 11.26
CA THR A 392 -6.34 14.83 11.30
C THR A 392 -5.74 14.96 9.90
N LEU A 393 -6.27 14.26 8.91
CA LEU A 393 -5.79 14.33 7.53
C LEU A 393 -6.07 15.70 6.91
N ASP A 394 -7.25 16.25 7.12
CA ASP A 394 -7.66 17.56 6.59
C ASP A 394 -6.82 18.69 7.24
N GLU A 395 -6.56 18.65 8.54
CA GLU A 395 -5.68 19.58 9.24
C GLU A 395 -4.25 19.55 8.71
N MET A 396 -3.72 18.33 8.49
CA MET A 396 -2.36 18.18 7.93
C MET A 396 -2.29 18.68 6.49
N GLU A 397 -3.30 18.40 5.66
CA GLU A 397 -3.35 18.95 4.30
C GLU A 397 -3.55 20.47 4.27
N ALA A 398 -4.34 21.02 5.16
CA ALA A 398 -4.49 22.47 5.29
C ALA A 398 -3.16 23.13 5.70
N LYS A 399 -2.42 22.53 6.63
CA LYS A 399 -1.14 23.03 7.11
C LYS A 399 0.00 22.87 6.10
N GLU A 400 0.12 21.68 5.52
CA GLU A 400 1.29 21.29 4.71
C GLU A 400 1.01 21.20 3.20
N GLY A 401 -0.25 21.27 2.80
CA GLY A 401 -0.70 21.05 1.42
C GLY A 401 -0.92 19.58 1.09
N VAL A 402 -1.47 19.33 -0.09
CA VAL A 402 -1.64 17.98 -0.64
C VAL A 402 -0.28 17.43 -1.03
N GLY A 403 0.04 16.19 -0.65
CA GLY A 403 1.35 15.62 -0.98
C GLY A 403 1.42 14.12 -0.78
N LYS A 404 2.59 13.59 -1.08
CA LYS A 404 2.92 12.17 -0.98
C LYS A 404 3.41 11.82 0.42
N TRP A 405 2.86 10.73 0.97
CA TRP A 405 3.23 10.22 2.28
C TRP A 405 4.19 9.04 2.18
N GLY A 406 5.22 9.01 2.99
CA GLY A 406 6.20 7.94 3.01
C GLY A 406 6.29 7.25 4.35
N SER A 407 6.46 5.94 4.33
CA SER A 407 6.93 5.20 5.49
C SER A 407 8.42 5.46 5.68
N ALA A 408 8.78 6.00 6.82
CA ALA A 408 10.12 6.40 7.17
C ALA A 408 10.56 5.77 8.49
N THR A 409 11.87 5.69 8.73
CA THR A 409 12.44 5.25 9.99
C THR A 409 13.55 6.20 10.45
N ASP A 410 13.78 6.24 11.74
CA ASP A 410 14.97 6.86 12.30
C ASP A 410 16.19 5.93 12.25
N PHE A 411 17.30 6.38 12.81
CA PHE A 411 18.55 5.60 12.94
C PHE A 411 18.33 4.25 13.66
N TRP A 412 17.49 4.20 14.67
CA TRP A 412 17.19 3.01 15.46
C TRP A 412 16.14 2.11 14.81
N GLY A 413 15.52 2.58 13.72
CA GLY A 413 14.49 1.87 13.00
C GLY A 413 13.10 2.05 13.60
N GLN A 414 12.88 3.09 14.41
CA GLN A 414 11.52 3.48 14.82
C GLN A 414 10.81 4.09 13.62
N GLU A 415 9.64 3.55 13.32
CA GLU A 415 8.85 3.96 12.18
C GLU A 415 8.09 5.25 12.44
N ARG A 416 7.91 6.02 11.37
CA ARG A 416 7.06 7.22 11.33
C ARG A 416 6.52 7.44 9.92
N VAL A 417 5.52 8.30 9.82
CA VAL A 417 5.04 8.83 8.55
C VAL A 417 5.74 10.16 8.29
N ASP A 418 6.24 10.36 7.07
CA ASP A 418 6.87 11.61 6.67
C ASP A 418 6.42 12.04 5.27
N ARG A 419 6.56 13.32 4.95
CA ARG A 419 6.28 13.85 3.60
C ARG A 419 7.42 13.53 2.65
N THR A 420 7.07 13.18 1.44
CA THR A 420 8.02 12.89 0.35
C THR A 420 7.91 13.94 -0.72
N GLU A 421 9.02 14.39 -1.21
CA GLU A 421 9.07 15.32 -2.34
C GLU A 421 8.57 14.63 -3.62
N VAL A 422 7.73 15.36 -4.36
CA VAL A 422 7.28 14.95 -5.70
C VAL A 422 7.81 15.95 -6.71
N PRO A 423 8.55 15.51 -7.74
CA PRO A 423 9.09 16.40 -8.75
C PRO A 423 8.02 17.30 -9.37
N GLY A 424 8.28 18.60 -9.46
CA GLY A 424 7.35 19.60 -9.97
C GLY A 424 6.20 20.00 -9.03
N TRP A 425 6.11 19.36 -7.84
CA TRP A 425 5.10 19.66 -6.83
C TRP A 425 5.70 19.96 -5.44
N GLY A 426 6.90 19.48 -5.15
CA GLY A 426 7.52 19.57 -3.83
C GLY A 426 6.85 18.66 -2.79
N TRP A 427 6.82 19.11 -1.53
CA TRP A 427 6.22 18.33 -0.42
C TRP A 427 4.72 18.56 -0.24
N GLY A 428 4.21 19.73 -0.64
CA GLY A 428 2.80 20.09 -0.50
C GLY A 428 2.34 21.19 -1.46
N GLY A 429 3.05 21.41 -2.57
CA GLY A 429 2.71 22.45 -3.54
C GLY A 429 3.06 23.88 -3.10
N LYS A 430 3.92 24.05 -2.09
CA LYS A 430 4.33 25.36 -1.58
C LYS A 430 5.70 25.76 -2.12
N ILE A 431 5.74 26.84 -2.91
CA ILE A 431 6.98 27.39 -3.45
C ILE A 431 7.81 27.98 -2.29
N GLY A 432 9.15 27.74 -2.34
CA GLY A 432 10.08 28.21 -1.31
C GLY A 432 10.27 27.27 -0.12
N GLU A 433 9.53 26.15 -0.07
CA GLU A 433 9.82 25.11 0.90
C GLU A 433 11.09 24.36 0.50
N THR A 434 12.10 24.35 1.38
CA THR A 434 13.36 23.63 1.16
C THR A 434 13.63 22.68 2.30
N ARG A 435 14.14 21.48 1.98
CA ARG A 435 14.60 20.50 2.97
C ARG A 435 16.05 20.09 2.70
N PRO A 436 16.80 19.57 3.68
CA PRO A 436 18.19 19.19 3.50
C PRO A 436 18.39 18.25 2.31
N ARG A 437 19.35 18.56 1.43
CA ARG A 437 19.62 17.82 0.18
C ARG A 437 19.86 16.32 0.38
N ARG A 438 20.41 15.94 1.53
CA ARG A 438 20.71 14.54 1.91
C ARG A 438 19.49 13.59 1.95
N ARG A 439 18.28 14.15 1.91
CA ARG A 439 17.01 13.40 1.99
C ARG A 439 16.19 13.44 0.70
N ARG A 440 16.74 14.05 -0.34
CA ARG A 440 16.08 14.29 -1.61
C ARG A 440 16.63 13.35 -2.67
N ASP A 441 15.79 13.08 -3.68
CA ASP A 441 16.22 12.45 -4.93
C ASP A 441 17.43 13.19 -5.53
N PRO A 442 18.45 12.51 -6.09
CA PRO A 442 19.61 13.14 -6.74
C PRO A 442 19.24 14.13 -7.83
N TYR A 443 18.12 13.89 -8.52
CA TYR A 443 17.59 14.75 -9.59
C TYR A 443 16.60 15.83 -9.10
N ALA A 444 16.33 15.90 -7.78
CA ALA A 444 15.39 16.84 -7.22
C ALA A 444 15.79 18.29 -7.49
N LYS A 445 14.81 19.09 -7.93
CA LYS A 445 14.92 20.53 -8.16
C LYS A 445 13.94 21.25 -7.22
N ASP A 446 14.34 22.41 -6.75
CA ASP A 446 13.45 23.23 -5.92
C ASP A 446 12.21 23.63 -6.74
N LEU A 447 11.07 23.65 -6.05
CA LEU A 447 9.80 23.97 -6.67
C LEU A 447 9.78 25.42 -7.13
N SER A 448 9.59 25.65 -8.44
CA SER A 448 9.37 26.95 -9.04
C SER A 448 7.94 27.05 -9.57
N LYS A 449 7.50 28.27 -9.89
CA LYS A 449 6.17 28.50 -10.47
C LYS A 449 6.03 27.77 -11.80
N GLU A 450 7.06 27.80 -12.64
CA GLU A 450 7.07 27.16 -13.96
C GLU A 450 7.00 25.63 -13.83
N SER A 451 7.67 25.04 -12.83
CA SER A 451 7.61 23.59 -12.60
C SER A 451 6.23 23.15 -12.07
N GLN A 452 5.60 24.01 -11.24
CA GLN A 452 4.24 23.77 -10.74
C GLN A 452 3.20 23.89 -11.84
N GLU A 453 3.31 24.89 -12.73
CA GLU A 453 2.44 25.05 -13.91
C GLU A 453 2.58 23.86 -14.86
N ARG A 454 3.80 23.37 -15.09
CA ARG A 454 4.07 22.17 -15.88
C ARG A 454 3.46 20.91 -15.24
N PHE A 455 3.59 20.75 -13.92
CA PHE A 455 2.94 19.66 -13.19
C PHE A 455 1.41 19.71 -13.34
N ALA A 456 0.81 20.89 -13.28
CA ALA A 456 -0.63 21.07 -13.47
C ALA A 456 -1.07 20.68 -14.88
N GLU A 457 -0.32 21.06 -15.90
CA GLU A 457 -0.61 20.69 -17.29
C GLU A 457 -0.46 19.17 -17.52
N THR A 458 0.63 18.58 -16.99
CA THR A 458 0.82 17.13 -16.98
C THR A 458 -0.35 16.41 -16.31
N GLY A 459 -0.80 16.90 -15.16
CA GLY A 459 -1.95 16.34 -14.42
C GLY A 459 -3.24 16.35 -15.26
N LYS A 460 -3.56 17.47 -15.90
CA LYS A 460 -4.73 17.58 -16.79
C LYS A 460 -4.67 16.57 -17.94
N ARG A 461 -3.52 16.48 -18.61
CA ARG A 461 -3.33 15.58 -19.75
C ARG A 461 -3.41 14.12 -19.33
N CYS A 462 -2.75 13.75 -18.23
CA CYS A 462 -2.82 12.39 -17.69
C CYS A 462 -4.25 11.98 -17.32
N TRP A 463 -5.00 12.82 -16.61
CA TRP A 463 -6.39 12.53 -16.25
C TRP A 463 -7.28 12.38 -17.48
N LYS A 464 -7.14 13.27 -18.47
CA LYS A 464 -7.89 13.19 -19.73
C LYS A 464 -7.59 11.90 -20.49
N GLU A 465 -6.32 11.51 -20.58
CA GLU A 465 -5.91 10.29 -21.28
C GLU A 465 -6.36 9.03 -20.54
N MET A 466 -6.28 9.00 -19.22
CA MET A 466 -6.77 7.88 -18.40
C MET A 466 -8.29 7.67 -18.57
N GLU A 467 -9.08 8.75 -18.59
CA GLU A 467 -10.51 8.65 -18.84
C GLU A 467 -10.83 8.24 -20.29
N ARG A 468 -10.06 8.74 -21.26
CA ARG A 468 -10.19 8.28 -22.65
C ARG A 468 -9.96 6.77 -22.77
N LEU A 469 -8.88 6.27 -22.17
CA LEU A 469 -8.55 4.84 -22.17
C LEU A 469 -9.63 4.02 -21.44
N ARG A 470 -10.14 4.50 -20.30
CA ARG A 470 -11.20 3.81 -19.56
C ARG A 470 -12.45 3.62 -20.41
N VAL A 471 -12.97 4.70 -20.99
CA VAL A 471 -14.17 4.68 -21.85
C VAL A 471 -13.94 3.77 -23.06
N GLU A 472 -12.80 3.90 -23.73
CA GLU A 472 -12.45 3.07 -24.88
C GLU A 472 -12.44 1.58 -24.54
N TRP A 473 -11.83 1.19 -23.43
CA TRP A 473 -11.79 -0.22 -23.03
C TRP A 473 -13.15 -0.75 -22.58
N GLU A 474 -13.95 0.04 -21.88
CA GLU A 474 -15.32 -0.34 -21.52
C GLU A 474 -16.19 -0.60 -22.77
N ASP A 475 -16.11 0.28 -23.76
CA ASP A 475 -16.86 0.13 -25.01
C ASP A 475 -16.43 -1.11 -25.79
N ARG A 476 -15.12 -1.37 -25.88
CA ARG A 476 -14.59 -2.58 -26.57
C ARG A 476 -15.02 -3.87 -25.87
N LEU A 477 -14.92 -3.92 -24.56
CA LEU A 477 -15.35 -5.09 -23.78
C LEU A 477 -16.85 -5.32 -23.92
N ARG A 478 -17.66 -4.25 -23.95
CA ARG A 478 -19.11 -4.32 -24.18
C ARG A 478 -19.43 -4.82 -25.59
N GLN A 479 -18.80 -4.26 -26.63
CA GLN A 479 -18.95 -4.68 -28.01
C GLN A 479 -18.59 -6.15 -28.22
N ALA A 480 -17.54 -6.62 -27.57
CA ALA A 480 -17.13 -8.01 -27.62
C ALA A 480 -18.04 -8.96 -26.80
N GLY A 481 -18.94 -8.42 -25.98
CA GLY A 481 -19.79 -9.20 -25.08
C GLY A 481 -19.02 -10.02 -24.05
N VAL A 482 -17.84 -9.54 -23.62
CA VAL A 482 -17.01 -10.17 -22.58
C VAL A 482 -16.99 -9.35 -21.28
N GLY A 483 -17.40 -8.09 -21.36
CA GLY A 483 -17.57 -7.24 -20.20
C GLY A 483 -18.71 -7.68 -19.29
N VAL A 484 -18.74 -7.14 -18.10
CA VAL A 484 -19.81 -7.32 -17.12
C VAL A 484 -20.58 -6.01 -17.04
N ASP A 485 -21.91 -6.07 -17.07
CA ASP A 485 -22.75 -4.89 -16.86
C ASP A 485 -22.54 -4.36 -15.43
N MET A 486 -22.12 -3.10 -15.34
CA MET A 486 -21.69 -2.43 -14.10
C MET A 486 -22.78 -1.49 -13.58
#